data_b996f8fb6ad927ff265ea69ee62d3be9
#
_entry.id   b996f8fb6ad927ff265ea69ee62d3be9
#
_cell.length_a   1.000
_cell.length_b   1.000
_cell.length_c   1.000
_cell.angle_alpha   90.00
_cell.angle_beta   90.00
_cell.angle_gamma   90.00
#
_symmetry.space_group_name_H-M   'P 1'
#
loop_
_entity.id
_entity.type
_entity.pdbx_description
1 polymer ?
#
loop_
_entity_poly.entity_id
_entity_poly.type
_entity_poly.pdbx_seq_one_letter_code
_entity_poly.pdbx_strand_id
1 'polypeptide(L)'
;MRLPGECKLRAFGRVGTLKRLVHDDYLAMRAGATVLEADGFGDKVLRLADGTMLKLFRRKRMFSSAAWYPYAQRFADNAVALDKRGIPVPKVIEVLRIPSIARDAVHYHPLVGKTLREIRQEGLDPDSEDRLREAFTRFVICLHECGVYFRSLHLGNVVYTPEHRFGLIDISDARIRLRRLSKRQRARNLRRLQGIAGESDWVDFGTVVNAKGVPPALQERS
;
A
#
# COMPACT_ATOMS: atom_id res chain seq x y z
N MET A 1 8.32 9.91 -16.39
CA MET A 1 7.87 9.57 -15.02
C MET A 1 8.46 10.57 -14.03
N ARG A 2 7.68 11.55 -13.55
CA ARG A 2 8.17 12.47 -12.50
C ARG A 2 8.35 11.69 -11.21
N LEU A 3 9.59 11.46 -10.81
CA LEU A 3 9.90 11.07 -9.44
C LEU A 3 9.69 12.29 -8.53
N PRO A 4 9.23 12.12 -7.29
CA PRO A 4 9.07 13.24 -6.38
C PRO A 4 10.41 13.91 -6.19
N GLY A 5 10.47 15.20 -6.57
CA GLY A 5 11.58 16.06 -6.19
C GLY A 5 11.75 16.05 -4.68
N GLU A 6 12.94 16.37 -4.21
CA GLU A 6 13.42 16.38 -2.82
C GLU A 6 12.34 16.12 -1.75
N CYS A 7 12.43 14.98 -1.09
CA CYS A 7 11.52 14.56 -0.02
C CYS A 7 11.59 15.57 1.15
N LYS A 8 10.80 16.65 1.08
CA LYS A 8 10.68 17.62 2.19
C LYS A 8 9.90 16.97 3.32
N LEU A 9 10.61 16.56 4.33
CA LEU A 9 10.11 15.98 5.56
C LEU A 9 9.32 17.03 6.35
N ARG A 10 7.99 16.99 6.25
CA ARG A 10 7.09 17.73 7.15
C ARG A 10 6.45 16.76 8.15
N ALA A 11 6.25 17.25 9.38
CA ALA A 11 5.61 16.52 10.46
C ALA A 11 4.21 16.00 10.02
N PHE A 12 3.87 14.78 10.45
CA PHE A 12 2.64 14.10 10.08
C PHE A 12 1.44 14.71 10.81
N GLY A 13 0.50 15.30 10.06
CA GLY A 13 -0.86 15.56 10.56
C GLY A 13 -1.67 14.25 10.52
N ARG A 14 -2.42 13.92 11.57
CA ARG A 14 -3.40 12.83 11.56
C ARG A 14 -4.51 13.14 10.56
N VAL A 15 -4.87 12.15 9.73
CA VAL A 15 -6.03 12.24 8.83
C VAL A 15 -7.25 11.84 9.62
N GLY A 16 -8.16 12.79 9.86
CA GLY A 16 -9.49 12.54 10.41
C GLY A 16 -9.49 11.83 11.77
N THR A 17 -10.43 12.20 12.61
CA THR A 17 -10.78 11.44 13.81
C THR A 17 -11.59 10.22 13.42
N LEU A 18 -11.32 9.09 14.06
CA LEU A 18 -12.08 7.85 13.92
C LEU A 18 -13.57 8.14 14.22
N LYS A 19 -14.40 8.11 13.18
CA LYS A 19 -15.83 8.41 13.28
C LYS A 19 -16.60 7.16 13.68
N ARG A 20 -17.51 7.29 14.64
CA ARG A 20 -18.38 6.17 15.02
C ARG A 20 -19.47 6.00 13.94
N LEU A 21 -19.62 4.79 13.42
CA LEU A 21 -20.69 4.38 12.53
C LEU A 21 -21.68 3.51 13.32
N VAL A 22 -22.96 3.86 13.30
CA VAL A 22 -24.02 3.05 13.90
C VAL A 22 -24.35 1.85 13.01
N HIS A 23 -25.06 0.86 13.57
CA HIS A 23 -25.29 -0.42 12.89
C HIS A 23 -26.09 -0.26 11.59
N ASP A 24 -27.14 0.53 11.63
CA ASP A 24 -28.04 0.73 10.50
C ASP A 24 -27.35 1.44 9.33
N ASP A 25 -26.50 2.44 9.61
CA ASP A 25 -25.67 3.10 8.60
C ASP A 25 -24.65 2.13 7.98
N TYR A 26 -24.06 1.23 8.81
CA TYR A 26 -23.20 0.18 8.28
C TYR A 26 -23.96 -0.79 7.36
N LEU A 27 -25.16 -1.21 7.74
CA LEU A 27 -25.98 -2.06 6.90
C LEU A 27 -26.38 -1.37 5.60
N ALA A 28 -26.71 -0.07 5.66
CA ALA A 28 -26.99 0.74 4.47
C ALA A 28 -25.76 0.83 3.55
N MET A 29 -24.56 1.08 4.08
CA MET A 29 -23.32 1.06 3.28
C MET A 29 -23.03 -0.33 2.68
N ARG A 30 -23.34 -1.40 3.41
CA ARG A 30 -23.11 -2.77 2.96
C ARG A 30 -24.15 -3.24 1.95
N ALA A 31 -25.30 -2.59 1.87
CA ALA A 31 -26.37 -2.95 0.94
C ALA A 31 -25.87 -2.83 -0.52
N GLY A 32 -26.01 -3.90 -1.30
CA GLY A 32 -25.51 -3.96 -2.68
C GLY A 32 -23.98 -4.07 -2.82
N ALA A 33 -23.23 -4.20 -1.71
CA ALA A 33 -21.80 -4.38 -1.77
C ALA A 33 -21.40 -5.79 -2.21
N THR A 34 -20.29 -5.89 -2.96
CA THR A 34 -19.65 -7.15 -3.31
C THR A 34 -18.55 -7.47 -2.30
N VAL A 35 -18.59 -8.66 -1.70
CA VAL A 35 -17.50 -9.13 -0.81
C VAL A 35 -16.33 -9.59 -1.66
N LEU A 36 -15.20 -8.89 -1.55
CA LEU A 36 -13.96 -9.23 -2.26
C LEU A 36 -13.05 -10.13 -1.43
N GLU A 37 -13.05 -9.96 -0.12
CA GLU A 37 -12.26 -10.77 0.81
C GLU A 37 -13.06 -10.98 2.10
N ALA A 38 -13.08 -12.24 2.57
CA ALA A 38 -13.64 -12.63 3.86
C ALA A 38 -12.76 -13.70 4.52
N ASP A 39 -12.93 -13.89 5.83
CA ASP A 39 -12.34 -15.01 6.58
C ASP A 39 -13.37 -15.60 7.56
N GLY A 40 -12.97 -16.58 8.38
CA GLY A 40 -13.85 -17.22 9.37
C GLY A 40 -14.46 -16.25 10.41
N PHE A 41 -14.11 -14.97 10.37
CA PHE A 41 -14.64 -13.93 11.26
C PHE A 41 -15.47 -12.87 10.52
N GLY A 42 -15.78 -13.10 9.24
CA GLY A 42 -16.62 -12.25 8.41
C GLY A 42 -15.85 -11.42 7.36
N ASP A 43 -16.55 -10.43 6.81
CA ASP A 43 -16.06 -9.61 5.72
C ASP A 43 -14.78 -8.85 6.10
N LYS A 44 -13.83 -8.76 5.15
CA LYS A 44 -12.57 -8.00 5.29
C LYS A 44 -12.47 -6.86 4.31
N VAL A 45 -12.89 -7.08 3.06
CA VAL A 45 -12.88 -6.06 2.02
C VAL A 45 -14.20 -6.14 1.23
N LEU A 46 -14.89 -5.02 1.19
CA LEU A 46 -16.12 -4.83 0.44
C LEU A 46 -15.88 -3.80 -0.67
N ARG A 47 -16.41 -4.07 -1.86
CA ARG A 47 -16.64 -3.06 -2.89
C ARG A 47 -18.09 -2.58 -2.74
N LEU A 48 -18.27 -1.30 -2.43
CA LEU A 48 -19.60 -0.70 -2.27
C LEU A 48 -20.27 -0.47 -3.62
N ALA A 49 -21.57 -0.20 -3.61
CA ALA A 49 -22.37 -0.01 -4.81
C ALA A 49 -21.89 1.19 -5.68
N ASP A 50 -21.29 2.21 -5.07
CA ASP A 50 -20.71 3.36 -5.73
C ASP A 50 -19.28 3.15 -6.27
N GLY A 51 -18.74 1.92 -6.14
CA GLY A 51 -17.40 1.55 -6.57
C GLY A 51 -16.29 1.88 -5.55
N THR A 52 -16.61 2.53 -4.45
CA THR A 52 -15.65 2.75 -3.35
C THR A 52 -15.40 1.44 -2.57
N MET A 53 -14.43 1.45 -1.70
CA MET A 53 -13.99 0.27 -0.96
C MET A 53 -14.13 0.50 0.54
N LEU A 54 -14.58 -0.53 1.25
CA LEU A 54 -14.59 -0.57 2.71
C LEU A 54 -13.70 -1.73 3.19
N LYS A 55 -12.56 -1.40 3.79
CA LYS A 55 -11.65 -2.40 4.39
C LYS A 55 -11.85 -2.44 5.90
N LEU A 56 -12.22 -3.62 6.40
CA LEU A 56 -12.57 -3.89 7.78
C LEU A 56 -11.40 -4.53 8.54
N PHE A 57 -11.08 -4.00 9.69
CA PHE A 57 -10.01 -4.49 10.55
C PHE A 57 -10.57 -4.96 11.89
N ARG A 58 -10.18 -6.16 12.34
CA ARG A 58 -10.57 -6.65 13.67
C ARG A 58 -9.96 -5.80 14.76
N ARG A 59 -10.75 -5.43 15.74
CA ARG A 59 -10.26 -4.78 16.96
C ARG A 59 -9.51 -5.82 17.80
N LYS A 60 -8.23 -5.59 18.02
CA LYS A 60 -7.43 -6.42 18.94
C LYS A 60 -7.72 -6.04 20.38
N ARG A 61 -7.59 -7.01 21.32
CA ARG A 61 -7.80 -6.79 22.76
C ARG A 61 -6.91 -5.66 23.30
N MET A 62 -7.34 -5.01 24.39
CA MET A 62 -6.82 -3.75 24.96
C MET A 62 -5.31 -3.71 25.23
N PHE A 63 -4.61 -4.84 25.31
CA PHE A 63 -3.18 -4.90 25.63
C PHE A 63 -2.25 -4.96 24.40
N SER A 64 -2.73 -4.71 23.19
CA SER A 64 -1.88 -4.70 22.00
C SER A 64 -1.63 -3.27 21.50
N SER A 65 -0.47 -3.02 20.89
CA SER A 65 -0.16 -1.73 20.22
C SER A 65 -1.22 -1.31 19.19
N ALA A 66 -2.01 -2.26 18.66
CA ALA A 66 -3.11 -2.00 17.75
C ALA A 66 -4.38 -1.46 18.45
N ALA A 67 -4.48 -1.54 19.78
CA ALA A 67 -5.57 -0.92 20.53
C ALA A 67 -5.36 0.60 20.63
N TRP A 68 -4.11 1.05 20.76
CA TRP A 68 -3.73 2.46 20.86
C TRP A 68 -3.61 3.14 19.49
N TYR A 69 -3.28 2.36 18.44
CA TYR A 69 -3.16 2.86 17.07
C TYR A 69 -3.74 1.84 16.09
N PRO A 70 -5.07 1.92 15.81
CA PRO A 70 -5.81 0.97 14.98
C PRO A 70 -5.26 0.85 13.56
N TYR A 71 -5.37 -0.34 12.96
CA TYR A 71 -4.90 -0.57 11.58
C TYR A 71 -5.62 0.31 10.56
N ALA A 72 -6.92 0.60 10.76
CA ALA A 72 -7.66 1.53 9.92
C ALA A 72 -7.04 2.94 9.93
N GLN A 73 -6.68 3.45 11.12
CA GLN A 73 -6.00 4.74 11.25
C GLN A 73 -4.60 4.71 10.64
N ARG A 74 -3.84 3.59 10.83
CA ARG A 74 -2.53 3.41 10.20
C ARG A 74 -2.62 3.44 8.67
N PHE A 75 -3.65 2.80 8.10
CA PHE A 75 -3.89 2.85 6.67
C PHE A 75 -4.06 4.29 6.19
N ALA A 76 -4.91 5.08 6.85
CA ALA A 76 -5.18 6.46 6.49
C ALA A 76 -3.94 7.36 6.64
N ASP A 77 -3.24 7.27 7.76
CA ASP A 77 -2.02 8.06 8.00
C ASP A 77 -0.90 7.69 7.02
N ASN A 78 -0.76 6.39 6.71
CA ASN A 78 0.20 5.91 5.71
C ASN A 78 -0.18 6.38 4.29
N ALA A 79 -1.48 6.40 3.93
CA ALA A 79 -1.92 6.92 2.64
C ALA A 79 -1.45 8.37 2.45
N VAL A 80 -1.71 9.24 3.43
CA VAL A 80 -1.24 10.64 3.38
C VAL A 80 0.29 10.75 3.35
N ALA A 81 0.96 9.91 4.13
CA ALA A 81 2.42 9.96 4.21
C ALA A 81 3.10 9.51 2.90
N LEU A 82 2.52 8.54 2.20
CA LEU A 82 2.98 8.04 0.91
C LEU A 82 2.63 9.02 -0.22
N ASP A 83 1.41 9.54 -0.23
CA ASP A 83 0.96 10.54 -1.21
C ASP A 83 1.87 11.80 -1.19
N LYS A 84 2.19 12.32 0.01
CA LYS A 84 3.17 13.42 0.18
C LYS A 84 4.56 13.11 -0.37
N ARG A 85 4.90 11.84 -0.56
CA ARG A 85 6.14 11.37 -1.20
C ARG A 85 5.97 11.09 -2.68
N GLY A 86 4.79 11.41 -3.25
CA GLY A 86 4.46 11.19 -4.64
C GLY A 86 4.25 9.71 -5.00
N ILE A 87 4.02 8.85 -4.02
CA ILE A 87 3.74 7.43 -4.22
C ILE A 87 2.22 7.27 -4.35
N PRO A 88 1.69 6.81 -5.50
CA PRO A 88 0.27 6.55 -5.69
C PRO A 88 -0.27 5.56 -4.65
N VAL A 89 -1.40 5.91 -4.04
CA VAL A 89 -2.09 5.09 -3.02
C VAL A 89 -3.59 5.29 -3.09
N PRO A 90 -4.42 4.43 -2.48
CA PRO A 90 -5.84 4.66 -2.34
C PRO A 90 -6.15 6.00 -1.67
N LYS A 91 -7.18 6.69 -2.14
CA LYS A 91 -7.62 7.98 -1.57
C LYS A 91 -8.62 7.74 -0.45
N VAL A 92 -8.21 7.97 0.79
CA VAL A 92 -9.05 7.77 1.97
C VAL A 92 -10.14 8.84 2.03
N ILE A 93 -11.37 8.39 2.22
CA ILE A 93 -12.57 9.21 2.44
C ILE A 93 -12.73 9.43 3.94
N GLU A 94 -12.82 8.35 4.72
CA GLU A 94 -13.00 8.42 6.17
C GLU A 94 -12.48 7.16 6.88
N VAL A 95 -12.26 7.30 8.19
CA VAL A 95 -11.90 6.20 9.08
C VAL A 95 -13.03 5.98 10.05
N LEU A 96 -13.53 4.74 10.14
CA LEU A 96 -14.76 4.39 10.84
C LEU A 96 -14.50 3.41 11.98
N ARG A 97 -15.27 3.55 13.05
CA ARG A 97 -15.43 2.55 14.09
C ARG A 97 -16.84 2.01 14.06
N ILE A 98 -17.00 0.70 13.93
CA ILE A 98 -18.28 0.00 13.85
C ILE A 98 -18.40 -0.91 15.09
N PRO A 99 -18.95 -0.38 16.20
CA PRO A 99 -18.98 -1.12 17.47
C PRO A 99 -19.81 -2.41 17.41
N SER A 100 -20.91 -2.41 16.64
CA SER A 100 -21.86 -3.53 16.52
C SER A 100 -21.22 -4.82 16.01
N ILE A 101 -20.17 -4.70 15.18
CA ILE A 101 -19.44 -5.84 14.62
C ILE A 101 -17.98 -5.91 15.13
N ALA A 102 -17.63 -5.10 16.14
CA ALA A 102 -16.29 -5.01 16.73
C ALA A 102 -15.17 -4.81 15.68
N ARG A 103 -15.39 -3.93 14.69
CA ARG A 103 -14.43 -3.58 13.63
C ARG A 103 -14.11 -2.09 13.66
N ASP A 104 -12.89 -1.77 13.22
CA ASP A 104 -12.55 -0.46 12.66
C ASP A 104 -12.45 -0.62 11.14
N ALA A 105 -12.78 0.41 10.37
CA ALA A 105 -12.78 0.34 8.92
C ALA A 105 -12.14 1.59 8.30
N VAL A 106 -11.65 1.44 7.08
CA VAL A 106 -11.29 2.56 6.21
C VAL A 106 -12.14 2.52 4.96
N HIS A 107 -12.78 3.63 4.66
CA HIS A 107 -13.56 3.88 3.44
C HIS A 107 -12.70 4.69 2.49
N TYR A 108 -12.53 4.24 1.23
CA TYR A 108 -11.59 4.85 0.30
C TYR A 108 -11.94 4.60 -1.17
N HIS A 109 -11.49 5.49 -2.05
CA HIS A 109 -11.44 5.22 -3.48
C HIS A 109 -10.24 4.31 -3.78
N PRO A 110 -10.44 3.17 -4.50
CA PRO A 110 -9.34 2.29 -4.86
C PRO A 110 -8.33 2.99 -5.77
N LEU A 111 -7.07 2.55 -5.69
CA LEU A 111 -6.06 2.93 -6.67
C LEU A 111 -6.35 2.20 -7.99
N VAL A 112 -6.52 2.96 -9.07
CA VAL A 112 -6.80 2.42 -10.40
C VAL A 112 -5.54 1.79 -11.01
N GLY A 113 -5.68 0.63 -11.64
CA GLY A 113 -4.61 -0.09 -12.30
C GLY A 113 -4.68 -1.59 -12.04
N LYS A 114 -3.66 -2.32 -12.49
CA LYS A 114 -3.49 -3.76 -12.24
C LYS A 114 -2.35 -3.99 -11.27
N THR A 115 -2.49 -4.95 -10.39
CA THR A 115 -1.35 -5.38 -9.56
C THR A 115 -0.28 -6.03 -10.43
N LEU A 116 0.98 -5.94 -10.03
CA LEU A 116 2.06 -6.62 -10.74
C LEU A 116 1.86 -8.14 -10.80
N ARG A 117 1.12 -8.70 -9.82
CA ARG A 117 0.77 -10.13 -9.82
C ARG A 117 -0.23 -10.45 -10.93
N GLU A 118 -1.25 -9.61 -11.14
CA GLU A 118 -2.21 -9.76 -12.24
C GLU A 118 -1.52 -9.62 -13.58
N ILE A 119 -0.67 -8.60 -13.76
CA ILE A 119 0.11 -8.39 -14.99
C ILE A 119 0.98 -9.61 -15.28
N ARG A 120 1.68 -10.15 -14.27
CA ARG A 120 2.48 -11.37 -14.43
C ARG A 120 1.63 -12.58 -14.82
N GLN A 121 0.43 -12.73 -14.24
CA GLN A 121 -0.46 -13.86 -14.57
C GLN A 121 -1.05 -13.77 -15.98
N GLU A 122 -1.30 -12.56 -16.46
CA GLU A 122 -1.73 -12.32 -17.85
C GLU A 122 -0.62 -12.60 -18.86
N GLY A 123 0.64 -12.54 -18.43
CA GLY A 123 1.82 -12.71 -19.29
C GLY A 123 2.20 -11.41 -20.00
N LEU A 124 3.50 -11.24 -20.18
CA LEU A 124 4.10 -10.17 -20.99
C LEU A 124 5.08 -10.81 -21.98
N ASP A 125 5.38 -10.10 -23.06
CA ASP A 125 6.55 -10.44 -23.86
C ASP A 125 7.83 -10.25 -23.02
N PRO A 126 8.91 -11.01 -23.27
CA PRO A 126 10.11 -11.00 -22.44
C PRO A 126 10.73 -9.61 -22.27
N ASP A 127 10.80 -8.83 -23.33
CA ASP A 127 11.40 -7.49 -23.30
C ASP A 127 10.58 -6.50 -22.43
N SER A 128 9.25 -6.60 -22.49
CA SER A 128 8.35 -5.79 -21.64
C SER A 128 8.40 -6.21 -20.20
N GLU A 129 8.52 -7.51 -19.93
CA GLU A 129 8.67 -8.02 -18.57
C GLU A 129 9.98 -7.56 -17.93
N ASP A 130 11.10 -7.65 -18.67
CA ASP A 130 12.42 -7.19 -18.19
C ASP A 130 12.41 -5.68 -17.90
N ARG A 131 11.86 -4.88 -18.79
CA ARG A 131 11.70 -3.43 -18.54
C ARG A 131 10.86 -3.13 -17.30
N LEU A 132 9.77 -3.89 -17.10
CA LEU A 132 8.89 -3.70 -15.93
C LEU A 132 9.60 -4.12 -14.63
N ARG A 133 10.37 -5.22 -14.64
CA ARG A 133 11.20 -5.68 -13.50
C ARG A 133 12.26 -4.65 -13.11
N GLU A 134 12.97 -4.08 -14.11
CA GLU A 134 13.92 -3.01 -13.85
C GLU A 134 13.25 -1.76 -13.27
N ALA A 135 12.12 -1.35 -13.85
CA ALA A 135 11.37 -0.20 -13.37
C ALA A 135 10.86 -0.44 -11.93
N PHE A 136 10.41 -1.65 -11.61
CA PHE A 136 9.99 -2.04 -10.27
C PHE A 136 11.19 -2.06 -9.30
N THR A 137 12.34 -2.57 -9.70
CA THR A 137 13.58 -2.50 -8.88
C THR A 137 13.91 -1.05 -8.53
N ARG A 138 13.85 -0.12 -9.50
CA ARG A 138 14.06 1.33 -9.27
C ARG A 138 13.01 1.90 -8.32
N PHE A 139 11.75 1.52 -8.45
CA PHE A 139 10.68 1.94 -7.55
C PHE A 139 10.95 1.48 -6.10
N VAL A 140 11.37 0.23 -5.90
CA VAL A 140 11.71 -0.28 -4.56
C VAL A 140 12.90 0.47 -3.95
N ILE A 141 13.91 0.82 -4.74
CA ILE A 141 15.00 1.69 -4.29
C ILE A 141 14.45 3.04 -3.82
N CYS A 142 13.57 3.66 -4.64
CA CYS A 142 12.94 4.94 -4.29
C CYS A 142 12.15 4.85 -2.98
N LEU A 143 11.36 3.79 -2.76
CA LEU A 143 10.66 3.55 -1.50
C LEU A 143 11.64 3.54 -0.32
N HIS A 144 12.75 2.83 -0.45
CA HIS A 144 13.74 2.69 0.62
C HIS A 144 14.51 4.00 0.89
N GLU A 145 14.84 4.76 -0.15
CA GLU A 145 15.45 6.09 -0.02
C GLU A 145 14.48 7.09 0.65
N CYS A 146 13.19 7.00 0.36
CA CYS A 146 12.14 7.80 1.01
C CYS A 146 11.78 7.30 2.42
N GLY A 147 12.51 6.35 2.98
CA GLY A 147 12.29 5.83 4.33
C GLY A 147 11.07 4.93 4.48
N VAL A 148 10.53 4.40 3.38
CA VAL A 148 9.36 3.51 3.38
C VAL A 148 9.81 2.07 3.61
N TYR A 149 9.43 1.50 4.76
CA TYR A 149 9.57 0.09 5.08
C TYR A 149 8.21 -0.58 4.97
N PHE A 150 7.91 -1.21 3.83
CA PHE A 150 6.63 -1.84 3.57
C PHE A 150 6.70 -3.34 3.83
N ARG A 151 6.16 -3.78 4.98
CA ARG A 151 6.25 -5.18 5.42
C ARG A 151 5.56 -6.17 4.47
N SER A 152 4.48 -5.74 3.86
CA SER A 152 3.70 -6.54 2.90
C SER A 152 4.11 -6.26 1.45
N LEU A 153 5.38 -5.91 1.21
CA LEU A 153 5.90 -5.72 -0.13
C LEU A 153 5.92 -7.06 -0.88
N HIS A 154 5.00 -7.21 -1.82
CA HIS A 154 4.91 -8.30 -2.78
C HIS A 154 4.11 -7.83 -4.01
N LEU A 155 4.17 -8.57 -5.12
CA LEU A 155 3.59 -8.13 -6.40
C LEU A 155 2.08 -7.84 -6.31
N GLY A 156 1.33 -8.56 -5.45
CA GLY A 156 -0.10 -8.34 -5.25
C GLY A 156 -0.45 -7.04 -4.49
N ASN A 157 0.53 -6.36 -3.89
CA ASN A 157 0.33 -5.08 -3.19
C ASN A 157 0.95 -3.88 -3.91
N VAL A 158 1.47 -4.11 -5.12
CA VAL A 158 2.01 -3.07 -5.99
C VAL A 158 1.13 -2.96 -7.22
N VAL A 159 0.55 -1.79 -7.44
CA VAL A 159 -0.32 -1.50 -8.59
C VAL A 159 0.46 -0.71 -9.62
N TYR A 160 0.37 -1.13 -10.88
CA TYR A 160 0.83 -0.36 -12.03
C TYR A 160 -0.35 0.41 -12.60
N THR A 161 -0.29 1.73 -12.51
CA THR A 161 -1.39 2.63 -12.87
C THR A 161 -1.41 2.92 -14.37
N PRO A 162 -2.54 3.42 -14.92
CA PRO A 162 -2.63 3.83 -16.32
C PRO A 162 -1.60 4.91 -16.71
N GLU A 163 -1.16 5.72 -15.75
CA GLU A 163 -0.13 6.75 -15.94
C GLU A 163 1.29 6.15 -15.87
N HIS A 164 1.43 4.83 -16.00
CA HIS A 164 2.70 4.10 -15.95
C HIS A 164 3.50 4.34 -14.66
N ARG A 165 2.81 4.47 -13.51
CA ARG A 165 3.41 4.66 -12.20
C ARG A 165 3.15 3.46 -11.31
N PHE A 166 4.10 3.16 -10.42
CA PHE A 166 3.87 2.19 -9.36
C PHE A 166 3.22 2.85 -8.16
N GLY A 167 2.20 2.20 -7.61
CA GLY A 167 1.54 2.59 -6.38
C GLY A 167 1.42 1.43 -5.41
N LEU A 168 1.00 1.71 -4.19
CA LEU A 168 0.90 0.72 -3.12
C LEU A 168 -0.53 0.60 -2.62
N ILE A 169 -0.98 -0.64 -2.38
CA ILE A 169 -2.23 -0.95 -1.70
C ILE A 169 -1.94 -1.77 -0.43
N ASP A 170 -2.93 -1.99 0.41
CA ASP A 170 -2.81 -2.68 1.71
C ASP A 170 -1.71 -2.12 2.63
N ILE A 171 -1.64 -0.81 2.71
CA ILE A 171 -0.56 -0.04 3.32
C ILE A 171 -0.62 0.08 4.85
N SER A 172 -1.55 -0.62 5.52
CA SER A 172 -1.75 -0.53 6.98
C SER A 172 -0.54 -0.95 7.81
N ASP A 173 0.35 -1.79 7.26
CA ASP A 173 1.56 -2.27 7.92
C ASP A 173 2.85 -1.57 7.46
N ALA A 174 2.73 -0.60 6.57
CA ALA A 174 3.85 0.23 6.17
C ALA A 174 4.37 1.06 7.37
N ARG A 175 5.67 1.26 7.41
CA ARG A 175 6.34 2.09 8.41
C ARG A 175 7.13 3.18 7.69
N ILE A 176 6.71 4.41 7.86
CA ILE A 176 7.32 5.57 7.22
C ILE A 176 8.32 6.18 8.19
N ARG A 177 9.57 6.30 7.77
CA ARG A 177 10.69 6.83 8.54
C ARG A 177 11.13 8.17 7.99
N LEU A 178 11.78 8.99 8.83
CA LEU A 178 12.38 10.26 8.43
C LEU A 178 13.67 10.08 7.61
N ARG A 179 14.33 8.95 7.76
CA ARG A 179 15.60 8.65 7.08
C ARG A 179 15.45 7.44 6.17
N ARG A 180 16.28 7.39 5.11
CA ARG A 180 16.42 6.23 4.24
C ARG A 180 16.68 4.94 5.02
N LEU A 181 16.27 3.82 4.46
CA LEU A 181 16.51 2.52 5.06
C LEU A 181 17.99 2.14 4.96
N SER A 182 18.53 1.59 6.05
CA SER A 182 19.86 0.98 6.06
C SER A 182 19.87 -0.31 5.22
N LYS A 183 21.05 -0.78 4.79
CA LYS A 183 21.22 -2.03 4.05
C LYS A 183 20.52 -3.23 4.72
N ARG A 184 20.66 -3.37 6.05
CA ARG A 184 19.98 -4.43 6.83
C ARG A 184 18.46 -4.32 6.74
N GLN A 185 17.92 -3.11 6.76
CA GLN A 185 16.47 -2.89 6.66
C GLN A 185 15.97 -3.17 5.25
N ARG A 186 16.70 -2.80 4.21
CA ARG A 186 16.39 -3.11 2.81
C ARG A 186 16.35 -4.63 2.60
N ALA A 187 17.40 -5.33 2.97
CA ALA A 187 17.46 -6.78 2.89
C ALA A 187 16.31 -7.46 3.64
N ARG A 188 15.97 -6.99 4.85
CA ARG A 188 14.86 -7.54 5.63
C ARG A 188 13.50 -7.25 4.98
N ASN A 189 13.34 -6.11 4.33
CA ASN A 189 12.09 -5.74 3.65
C ASN A 189 11.82 -6.65 2.44
N LEU A 190 12.86 -7.02 1.70
CA LEU A 190 12.75 -7.86 0.50
C LEU A 190 12.51 -9.34 0.79
N ARG A 191 12.76 -9.82 2.03
CA ARG A 191 12.60 -11.24 2.37
C ARG A 191 11.20 -11.78 2.07
N ARG A 192 10.15 -10.97 2.22
CA ARG A 192 8.79 -11.42 1.94
C ARG A 192 8.62 -11.71 0.45
N LEU A 193 9.10 -10.84 -0.40
CA LEU A 193 9.04 -11.01 -1.86
C LEU A 193 9.84 -12.22 -2.31
N GLN A 194 11.02 -12.43 -1.71
CA GLN A 194 11.86 -13.60 -1.96
C GLN A 194 11.21 -14.93 -1.54
N GLY A 195 10.36 -14.91 -0.51
CA GLY A 195 9.67 -16.10 0.00
C GLY A 195 8.42 -16.49 -0.79
N ILE A 196 8.03 -15.73 -1.82
CA ILE A 196 6.86 -16.02 -2.65
C ILE A 196 7.32 -16.62 -3.98
N ALA A 197 6.86 -17.83 -4.28
CA ALA A 197 7.20 -18.53 -5.51
C ALA A 197 6.89 -17.69 -6.76
N GLY A 198 7.90 -17.51 -7.63
CA GLY A 198 7.82 -16.74 -8.87
C GLY A 198 7.72 -15.22 -8.68
N GLU A 199 7.99 -14.68 -7.48
CA GLU A 199 8.11 -13.24 -7.26
C GLU A 199 9.55 -12.81 -6.91
N SER A 200 10.42 -13.76 -6.55
CA SER A 200 11.79 -13.50 -6.10
C SER A 200 12.68 -12.82 -7.16
N ASP A 201 12.43 -13.10 -8.42
CA ASP A 201 13.18 -12.63 -9.57
C ASP A 201 12.68 -11.28 -10.12
N TRP A 202 11.61 -10.75 -9.56
CA TRP A 202 11.03 -9.45 -9.95
C TRP A 202 11.81 -8.25 -9.42
N VAL A 203 12.75 -8.44 -8.52
CA VAL A 203 13.59 -7.38 -7.97
C VAL A 203 15.03 -7.84 -7.93
N ASP A 204 15.94 -7.04 -8.45
CA ASP A 204 17.37 -7.23 -8.23
C ASP A 204 17.71 -6.87 -6.77
N PHE A 205 17.82 -7.92 -5.96
CA PHE A 205 18.13 -7.82 -4.54
C PHE A 205 19.46 -7.11 -4.28
N GLY A 206 20.49 -7.46 -5.03
CA GLY A 206 21.84 -6.90 -4.88
C GLY A 206 21.84 -5.40 -5.12
N THR A 207 21.21 -4.99 -6.23
CA THR A 207 21.06 -3.58 -6.61
C THR A 207 20.26 -2.81 -5.57
N VAL A 208 19.12 -3.32 -5.08
CA VAL A 208 18.31 -2.61 -4.07
C VAL A 208 19.05 -2.45 -2.75
N VAL A 209 19.71 -3.50 -2.25
CA VAL A 209 20.39 -3.47 -0.94
C VAL A 209 21.60 -2.53 -0.97
N ASN A 210 22.33 -2.48 -2.09
CA ASN A 210 23.57 -1.71 -2.22
C ASN A 210 23.36 -0.30 -2.83
N ALA A 211 22.13 0.07 -3.22
CA ALA A 211 21.86 1.38 -3.81
C ALA A 211 22.36 2.54 -2.94
N LYS A 212 23.06 3.48 -3.56
CA LYS A 212 23.55 4.72 -2.97
C LYS A 212 22.75 5.91 -3.56
N GLY A 213 21.65 6.27 -2.91
CA GLY A 213 20.77 7.34 -3.39
C GLY A 213 19.65 6.88 -4.32
N VAL A 214 18.78 7.81 -4.69
CA VAL A 214 17.72 7.58 -5.68
C VAL A 214 18.38 7.52 -7.05
N PRO A 215 18.11 6.46 -7.85
CA PRO A 215 18.57 6.45 -9.23
C PRO A 215 18.05 7.70 -9.96
N PRO A 216 18.83 8.34 -10.83
CA PRO A 216 18.33 9.45 -11.62
C PRO A 216 17.01 9.05 -12.25
N ALA A 217 16.03 9.96 -12.18
CA ALA A 217 14.76 9.75 -12.87
C ALA A 217 15.10 9.41 -14.32
N LEU A 218 14.39 8.47 -14.90
CA LEU A 218 14.39 8.31 -16.34
C LEU A 218 13.97 9.67 -16.88
N GLN A 219 14.94 10.45 -17.33
CA GLN A 219 14.68 11.55 -18.23
C GLN A 219 14.00 10.92 -19.43
N GLU A 220 12.75 11.28 -19.61
CA GLU A 220 12.01 10.96 -20.81
C GLU A 220 12.90 11.31 -22.00
N ARG A 221 13.36 10.31 -22.74
CA ARG A 221 13.85 10.56 -24.09
C ARG A 221 12.60 10.87 -24.90
N SER A 222 12.47 12.15 -25.20
CA SER A 222 11.54 12.72 -26.17
C SER A 222 11.58 11.95 -27.47
#